data_71751179cdc00028c6ca2242a586bb1b
#
_entry.id   71751179cdc00028c6ca2242a586bb1b
#
_cell.length_a   1.000
_cell.length_b   1.000
_cell.length_c   1.000
_cell.angle_alpha   90.00
_cell.angle_beta   90.00
_cell.angle_gamma   90.00
#
_symmetry.space_group_name_H-M   'P 1'
#
loop_
_entity.id
_entity.type
_entity.pdbx_description
1 polymer ?
#
loop_
_entity_poly.entity_id
_entity_poly.type
_entity_poly.pdbx_seq_one_letter_code
_entity_poly.pdbx_strand_id
1 'polypeptide(L)'
;IKPWLHKPGQMPLTPPEKYRSDDCLWFFNAIPAYVAETGDLGFYRKVLPYSDAGEDTVLAHLRRALQFNLDRTGRNGLPSGLAADWNDCLKLGYRGESVFVAFQVRLGLATYADVAHRLALPDEAAWAQRELATLDEKIQRVCWDGDWFIWAIGEDGTVFGTHRYPEGQVYLNTQVWAVISGAATTPQRDRCLDTVRERLATEWGAAICDPPFEKTPVAVMRAVLFNPGSKENGGIFSHTQSWAVLA
;
A
#
# COMPACT_ATOMS: atom_id res chain seq x y z
N ILE A 1 7.19 -10.74 -17.44
CA ILE A 1 6.49 -9.60 -16.79
C ILE A 1 5.50 -9.06 -17.80
N LYS A 2 4.25 -8.87 -17.40
CA LYS A 2 3.24 -8.34 -18.30
C LYS A 2 3.51 -6.86 -18.60
N PRO A 3 3.31 -6.38 -19.85
CA PRO A 3 3.68 -5.02 -20.27
C PRO A 3 3.12 -3.88 -19.43
N TRP A 4 1.93 -4.06 -18.82
CA TRP A 4 1.30 -3.00 -18.00
C TRP A 4 2.05 -2.65 -16.74
N LEU A 5 2.97 -3.48 -16.26
CA LEU A 5 3.79 -3.18 -15.10
C LEU A 5 4.83 -2.07 -15.37
N HIS A 6 5.04 -1.72 -16.63
CA HIS A 6 5.92 -0.61 -17.00
C HIS A 6 5.23 0.76 -16.95
N LYS A 7 3.89 0.78 -16.86
CA LYS A 7 3.11 2.02 -16.77
C LYS A 7 2.54 2.15 -15.37
N PRO A 8 3.10 3.02 -14.53
CA PRO A 8 2.70 3.14 -13.13
C PRO A 8 1.20 3.35 -12.96
N GLY A 9 0.58 2.56 -12.07
CA GLY A 9 -0.82 2.69 -11.71
C GLY A 9 -1.81 2.38 -12.84
N GLN A 10 -1.35 1.77 -13.94
CA GLN A 10 -2.17 1.52 -15.11
C GLN A 10 -1.91 0.14 -15.70
N MET A 11 -2.98 -0.56 -16.02
CA MET A 11 -2.94 -1.74 -16.89
C MET A 11 -3.14 -1.30 -18.34
N PRO A 12 -2.47 -1.92 -19.34
CA PRO A 12 -2.75 -1.67 -20.75
C PRO A 12 -4.23 -1.87 -21.05
N LEU A 13 -4.79 -1.00 -21.88
CA LEU A 13 -6.21 -1.01 -22.25
C LEU A 13 -7.18 -0.79 -21.08
N THR A 14 -6.69 -0.42 -19.91
CA THR A 14 -7.54 -0.07 -18.77
C THR A 14 -7.81 1.44 -18.80
N PRO A 15 -9.07 1.87 -18.80
CA PRO A 15 -9.40 3.30 -18.70
C PRO A 15 -8.84 3.90 -17.40
N PRO A 16 -8.51 5.21 -17.39
CA PRO A 16 -7.93 5.88 -16.21
C PRO A 16 -8.70 5.67 -14.91
N GLU A 17 -10.01 5.59 -14.97
CA GLU A 17 -10.89 5.36 -13.83
C GLU A 17 -10.80 3.94 -13.23
N LYS A 18 -10.09 3.04 -13.90
CA LYS A 18 -9.85 1.67 -13.44
C LYS A 18 -8.40 1.40 -13.03
N TYR A 19 -7.57 2.45 -12.91
CA TYR A 19 -6.20 2.28 -12.46
C TYR A 19 -6.15 1.76 -11.02
N ARG A 20 -5.22 0.82 -10.78
CA ARG A 20 -4.86 0.36 -9.44
C ARG A 20 -3.72 1.19 -8.90
N SER A 21 -3.84 1.61 -7.66
CA SER A 21 -2.83 2.48 -7.05
C SER A 21 -1.58 1.73 -6.59
N ASP A 22 -1.72 0.46 -6.25
CA ASP A 22 -0.63 -0.38 -5.73
C ASP A 22 0.18 -1.12 -6.79
N ASP A 23 -0.33 -1.28 -8.02
CA ASP A 23 0.27 -2.12 -9.08
C ASP A 23 1.77 -1.87 -9.28
N CYS A 24 2.17 -0.61 -9.38
CA CYS A 24 3.56 -0.23 -9.63
C CYS A 24 4.44 -0.25 -8.37
N LEU A 25 3.86 -0.33 -7.19
CA LEU A 25 4.60 -0.26 -5.92
C LEU A 25 5.21 -1.61 -5.53
N TRP A 26 4.69 -2.71 -6.07
CA TRP A 26 5.27 -4.05 -5.84
C TRP A 26 6.68 -4.21 -6.38
N PHE A 27 7.11 -3.36 -7.30
CA PHE A 27 8.50 -3.33 -7.77
C PHE A 27 9.50 -2.96 -6.68
N PHE A 28 9.08 -2.22 -5.65
CA PHE A 28 9.94 -1.87 -4.52
C PHE A 28 10.21 -3.05 -3.57
N ASN A 29 9.50 -4.16 -3.73
CA ASN A 29 9.81 -5.43 -3.10
C ASN A 29 10.63 -6.33 -4.04
N ALA A 30 10.19 -6.48 -5.29
CA ALA A 30 10.74 -7.45 -6.23
C ALA A 30 12.15 -7.07 -6.74
N ILE A 31 12.38 -5.81 -7.12
CA ILE A 31 13.67 -5.39 -7.71
C ILE A 31 14.79 -5.38 -6.66
N PRO A 32 14.62 -4.82 -5.45
CA PRO A 32 15.64 -4.91 -4.43
C PRO A 32 15.97 -6.35 -4.02
N ALA A 33 14.98 -7.22 -3.94
CA ALA A 33 15.19 -8.62 -3.65
C ALA A 33 16.03 -9.31 -4.76
N TYR A 34 15.73 -9.03 -6.03
CA TYR A 34 16.53 -9.52 -7.16
C TYR A 34 17.98 -9.02 -7.07
N VAL A 35 18.17 -7.72 -6.83
CA VAL A 35 19.51 -7.13 -6.72
C VAL A 35 20.29 -7.67 -5.51
N ALA A 36 19.61 -7.89 -4.39
CA ALA A 36 20.23 -8.48 -3.21
C ALA A 36 20.70 -9.93 -3.46
N GLU A 37 19.88 -10.72 -4.17
CA GLU A 37 20.20 -12.11 -4.48
C GLU A 37 21.31 -12.25 -5.52
N THR A 38 21.32 -11.38 -6.54
CA THR A 38 22.30 -11.46 -7.65
C THR A 38 23.57 -10.65 -7.43
N GLY A 39 23.54 -9.67 -6.53
CA GLY A 39 24.61 -8.68 -6.37
C GLY A 39 24.70 -7.66 -7.52
N ASP A 40 23.78 -7.71 -8.50
CA ASP A 40 23.79 -6.85 -9.69
C ASP A 40 23.21 -5.46 -9.41
N LEU A 41 23.99 -4.59 -8.76
CA LEU A 41 23.59 -3.19 -8.58
C LEU A 41 23.44 -2.44 -9.92
N GLY A 42 24.12 -2.91 -10.97
CA GLY A 42 24.02 -2.35 -12.33
C GLY A 42 22.63 -2.49 -12.93
N PHE A 43 21.81 -3.40 -12.44
CA PHE A 43 20.43 -3.61 -12.89
C PHE A 43 19.61 -2.33 -12.84
N TYR A 44 19.80 -1.47 -11.84
CA TYR A 44 19.09 -0.18 -11.76
C TYR A 44 19.38 0.79 -12.92
N ARG A 45 20.51 0.60 -13.60
CA ARG A 45 20.92 1.41 -14.76
C ARG A 45 20.51 0.80 -16.10
N LYS A 46 19.95 -0.43 -16.08
CA LYS A 46 19.48 -1.11 -17.28
C LYS A 46 18.31 -0.34 -17.88
N VAL A 47 18.39 -0.01 -19.17
CA VAL A 47 17.31 0.65 -19.90
C VAL A 47 16.27 -0.37 -20.33
N LEU A 48 14.99 -0.09 -20.04
CA LEU A 48 13.85 -0.91 -20.39
C LEU A 48 12.75 -0.04 -21.01
N PRO A 49 11.96 -0.57 -21.97
CA PRO A 49 10.86 0.16 -22.56
C PRO A 49 9.70 0.34 -21.59
N TYR A 50 9.00 1.46 -21.69
CA TYR A 50 7.66 1.61 -21.12
C TYR A 50 6.63 0.84 -21.97
N SER A 51 5.47 0.51 -21.38
CA SER A 51 4.43 -0.25 -22.08
C SER A 51 3.73 0.55 -23.18
N ASP A 52 3.81 1.87 -23.13
CA ASP A 52 3.16 2.78 -24.08
C ASP A 52 4.14 3.39 -25.07
N ALA A 53 5.16 4.08 -24.61
CA ALA A 53 6.14 4.73 -25.49
C ALA A 53 7.40 5.13 -24.72
N GLY A 54 8.53 5.10 -25.43
CA GLY A 54 9.83 5.46 -24.86
C GLY A 54 10.42 4.38 -23.98
N GLU A 55 11.61 4.66 -23.46
CA GLU A 55 12.37 3.77 -22.59
C GLU A 55 13.16 4.60 -21.59
N ASP A 56 13.51 3.99 -20.45
CA ASP A 56 14.34 4.64 -19.45
C ASP A 56 14.99 3.57 -18.54
N THR A 57 15.85 4.02 -17.65
CA THR A 57 16.49 3.14 -16.67
C THR A 57 15.47 2.53 -15.70
N VAL A 58 15.78 1.37 -15.15
CA VAL A 58 14.96 0.75 -14.08
C VAL A 58 14.76 1.73 -12.92
N LEU A 59 15.79 2.51 -12.56
CA LEU A 59 15.68 3.54 -11.52
C LEU A 59 14.65 4.61 -11.89
N ALA A 60 14.63 5.06 -13.15
CA ALA A 60 13.65 6.04 -13.64
C ALA A 60 12.22 5.46 -13.65
N HIS A 61 12.05 4.17 -13.98
CA HIS A 61 10.76 3.49 -13.82
C HIS A 61 10.26 3.53 -12.36
N LEU A 62 11.14 3.26 -11.40
CA LEU A 62 10.81 3.35 -9.98
C LEU A 62 10.48 4.80 -9.56
N ARG A 63 11.26 5.77 -10.03
CA ARG A 63 10.99 7.20 -9.80
C ARG A 63 9.60 7.60 -10.29
N ARG A 64 9.25 7.17 -11.51
CA ARG A 64 7.94 7.43 -12.11
C ARG A 64 6.80 6.76 -11.34
N ALA A 65 7.01 5.55 -10.81
CA ALA A 65 6.03 4.85 -9.97
C ALA A 65 5.71 5.61 -8.69
N LEU A 66 6.73 6.13 -7.99
CA LEU A 66 6.52 6.98 -6.81
C LEU A 66 5.81 8.28 -7.17
N GLN A 67 6.31 8.98 -8.21
CA GLN A 67 5.71 10.25 -8.66
C GLN A 67 4.24 10.09 -9.03
N PHE A 68 3.86 8.98 -9.67
CA PHE A 68 2.47 8.69 -10.00
C PHE A 68 1.55 8.74 -8.77
N ASN A 69 1.99 8.13 -7.66
CA ASN A 69 1.20 8.10 -6.42
C ASN A 69 1.28 9.41 -5.62
N LEU A 70 2.40 10.11 -5.67
CA LEU A 70 2.58 11.41 -5.04
C LEU A 70 1.76 12.52 -5.71
N ASP A 71 1.57 12.45 -7.04
CA ASP A 71 0.76 13.39 -7.80
C ASP A 71 -0.75 13.16 -7.64
N ARG A 72 -1.16 11.99 -7.16
CA ARG A 72 -2.56 11.59 -7.01
C ARG A 72 -2.89 11.35 -5.58
N THR A 73 -3.35 12.40 -4.94
CA THR A 73 -3.67 12.40 -3.50
C THR A 73 -5.11 12.85 -3.25
N GLY A 74 -5.66 12.40 -2.12
CA GLY A 74 -6.94 12.89 -1.62
C GLY A 74 -6.82 14.16 -0.77
N ARG A 75 -7.86 14.45 -0.01
CA ARG A 75 -7.98 15.69 0.79
C ARG A 75 -6.94 15.85 1.90
N ASN A 76 -6.44 14.75 2.43
CA ASN A 76 -5.44 14.76 3.50
C ASN A 76 -4.01 14.69 2.96
N GLY A 77 -3.86 14.59 1.63
CA GLY A 77 -2.59 14.48 0.94
C GLY A 77 -1.97 13.08 1.02
N LEU A 78 -2.77 12.04 1.33
CA LEU A 78 -2.38 10.65 1.22
C LEU A 78 -2.63 10.14 -0.20
N PRO A 79 -1.90 9.11 -0.67
CA PRO A 79 -2.12 8.53 -2.00
C PRO A 79 -3.57 8.07 -2.20
N SER A 80 -4.12 8.38 -3.37
CA SER A 80 -5.45 7.94 -3.75
C SER A 80 -5.49 6.44 -3.99
N GLY A 81 -6.56 5.79 -3.52
CA GLY A 81 -6.83 4.38 -3.80
C GLY A 81 -7.22 4.11 -5.26
N LEU A 82 -7.60 5.16 -6.00
CA LEU A 82 -8.10 5.09 -7.39
C LEU A 82 -9.28 4.12 -7.50
N ALA A 83 -9.27 3.22 -8.48
CA ALA A 83 -10.34 2.23 -8.65
C ALA A 83 -10.34 1.16 -7.54
N ALA A 84 -9.17 0.81 -7.05
CA ALA A 84 -8.93 -0.05 -5.90
C ALA A 84 -7.45 0.00 -5.50
N ASP A 85 -7.15 -0.39 -4.27
CA ASP A 85 -5.85 -0.91 -3.87
C ASP A 85 -5.83 -2.45 -4.01
N TRP A 86 -5.08 -3.15 -3.19
CA TRP A 86 -5.08 -4.61 -3.13
C TRP A 86 -6.49 -5.20 -2.89
N ASN A 87 -7.34 -4.48 -2.17
CA ASN A 87 -8.69 -4.93 -1.85
C ASN A 87 -9.71 -4.42 -2.87
N ASP A 88 -10.14 -5.30 -3.75
CA ASP A 88 -11.12 -5.01 -4.80
C ASP A 88 -12.52 -4.65 -4.30
N CYS A 89 -12.83 -4.91 -3.05
CA CYS A 89 -14.13 -4.63 -2.45
C CYS A 89 -14.27 -3.21 -1.92
N LEU A 90 -13.17 -2.49 -1.79
CA LEU A 90 -13.14 -1.14 -1.26
C LEU A 90 -13.62 -0.14 -2.31
N LYS A 91 -14.59 0.70 -1.93
CA LYS A 91 -15.15 1.75 -2.79
C LYS A 91 -14.84 3.11 -2.20
N LEU A 92 -13.70 3.65 -2.52
CA LEU A 92 -13.23 4.92 -1.95
C LEU A 92 -13.68 6.16 -2.73
N GLY A 93 -14.14 6.01 -3.97
CA GLY A 93 -14.14 7.10 -4.93
C GLY A 93 -12.75 7.34 -5.51
N TYR A 94 -12.67 8.08 -6.62
CA TYR A 94 -11.40 8.24 -7.34
C TYR A 94 -10.34 9.01 -6.52
N ARG A 95 -10.77 9.90 -5.63
CA ARG A 95 -9.92 10.69 -4.72
C ARG A 95 -9.92 10.19 -3.27
N GLY A 96 -10.56 9.06 -3.02
CA GLY A 96 -10.46 8.42 -1.71
C GLY A 96 -9.03 7.95 -1.46
N GLU A 97 -8.61 7.97 -0.21
CA GLU A 97 -7.22 7.74 0.20
C GLU A 97 -7.04 6.33 0.74
N SER A 98 -6.01 5.62 0.29
CA SER A 98 -5.62 4.31 0.82
C SER A 98 -4.41 4.44 1.74
N VAL A 99 -4.57 4.09 3.00
CA VAL A 99 -3.48 4.05 3.99
C VAL A 99 -2.53 2.89 3.68
N PHE A 100 -3.04 1.78 3.17
CA PHE A 100 -2.22 0.67 2.70
C PHE A 100 -1.26 1.12 1.58
N VAL A 101 -1.76 1.86 0.58
CA VAL A 101 -0.92 2.42 -0.49
C VAL A 101 0.07 3.45 0.06
N ALA A 102 -0.33 4.25 1.05
CA ALA A 102 0.59 5.20 1.69
C ALA A 102 1.79 4.48 2.33
N PHE A 103 1.58 3.33 2.97
CA PHE A 103 2.68 2.52 3.50
C PHE A 103 3.57 1.93 2.40
N GLN A 104 2.98 1.49 1.28
CA GLN A 104 3.78 1.02 0.14
C GLN A 104 4.60 2.15 -0.48
N VAL A 105 4.02 3.35 -0.66
CA VAL A 105 4.77 4.54 -1.13
C VAL A 105 5.90 4.89 -0.17
N ARG A 106 5.64 4.83 1.13
CA ARG A 106 6.65 5.06 2.16
C ARG A 106 7.84 4.10 2.04
N LEU A 107 7.54 2.79 1.95
CA LEU A 107 8.57 1.78 1.73
C LEU A 107 9.35 2.06 0.44
N GLY A 108 8.62 2.39 -0.62
CA GLY A 108 9.20 2.74 -1.91
C GLY A 108 10.15 3.94 -1.84
N LEU A 109 9.78 5.00 -1.13
CA LEU A 109 10.62 6.19 -0.94
C LEU A 109 11.89 5.87 -0.14
N ALA A 110 11.76 5.11 0.96
CA ALA A 110 12.90 4.68 1.76
C ALA A 110 13.86 3.80 0.95
N THR A 111 13.32 2.83 0.22
CA THR A 111 14.09 1.95 -0.68
C THR A 111 14.77 2.73 -1.79
N TYR A 112 14.06 3.67 -2.42
CA TYR A 112 14.61 4.51 -3.48
C TYR A 112 15.76 5.38 -2.98
N ALA A 113 15.63 5.97 -1.79
CA ALA A 113 16.69 6.76 -1.16
C ALA A 113 17.97 5.92 -0.92
N ASP A 114 17.83 4.70 -0.39
CA ASP A 114 18.96 3.78 -0.18
C ASP A 114 19.64 3.41 -1.51
N VAL A 115 18.84 3.05 -2.52
CA VAL A 115 19.35 2.74 -3.87
C VAL A 115 20.07 3.93 -4.47
N ALA A 116 19.51 5.14 -4.39
CA ALA A 116 20.13 6.36 -4.89
C ALA A 116 21.47 6.66 -4.19
N HIS A 117 21.55 6.45 -2.88
CA HIS A 117 22.81 6.55 -2.15
C HIS A 117 23.87 5.55 -2.65
N ARG A 118 23.50 4.29 -2.82
CA ARG A 118 24.42 3.25 -3.35
C ARG A 118 24.90 3.52 -4.77
N LEU A 119 24.07 4.21 -5.56
CA LEU A 119 24.39 4.62 -6.94
C LEU A 119 25.16 5.96 -7.02
N ALA A 120 25.43 6.62 -5.91
CA ALA A 120 26.04 7.94 -5.79
C ALA A 120 25.22 9.04 -6.49
N LEU A 121 23.90 9.05 -6.30
CA LEU A 121 22.96 10.01 -6.84
C LEU A 121 22.34 10.86 -5.69
N PRO A 122 23.08 11.86 -5.16
CA PRO A 122 22.67 12.58 -3.95
C PRO A 122 21.38 13.38 -4.12
N ASP A 123 21.11 13.95 -5.30
CA ASP A 123 19.90 14.73 -5.55
C ASP A 123 18.64 13.85 -5.53
N GLU A 124 18.72 12.64 -6.09
CA GLU A 124 17.65 11.66 -6.06
C GLU A 124 17.39 11.15 -4.65
N ALA A 125 18.45 10.87 -3.89
CA ALA A 125 18.34 10.48 -2.49
C ALA A 125 17.68 11.60 -1.65
N ALA A 126 18.12 12.84 -1.81
CA ALA A 126 17.58 13.99 -1.12
C ALA A 126 16.11 14.24 -1.47
N TRP A 127 15.72 14.05 -2.75
CA TRP A 127 14.32 14.12 -3.14
C TRP A 127 13.48 13.08 -2.40
N ALA A 128 13.89 11.81 -2.45
CA ALA A 128 13.12 10.74 -1.81
C ALA A 128 12.99 10.93 -0.30
N GLN A 129 14.05 11.41 0.36
CA GLN A 129 14.02 11.70 1.79
C GLN A 129 13.06 12.84 2.15
N ARG A 130 12.96 13.90 1.34
CA ARG A 130 12.00 15.00 1.55
C ARG A 130 10.55 14.51 1.39
N GLU A 131 10.27 13.74 0.34
CA GLU A 131 8.92 13.18 0.12
C GLU A 131 8.54 12.20 1.23
N LEU A 132 9.51 11.38 1.69
CA LEU A 132 9.33 10.46 2.81
C LEU A 132 8.94 11.20 4.09
N ALA A 133 9.69 12.24 4.47
CA ALA A 133 9.39 13.03 5.66
C ALA A 133 7.99 13.67 5.58
N THR A 134 7.65 14.23 4.42
CA THR A 134 6.33 14.82 4.18
C THR A 134 5.20 13.79 4.30
N LEU A 135 5.42 12.57 3.78
CA LEU A 135 4.43 11.50 3.88
C LEU A 135 4.29 10.98 5.30
N ASP A 136 5.40 10.84 6.04
CA ASP A 136 5.39 10.42 7.45
C ASP A 136 4.57 11.37 8.33
N GLU A 137 4.72 12.69 8.16
CA GLU A 137 3.91 13.68 8.87
C GLU A 137 2.41 13.50 8.60
N LYS A 138 2.03 13.23 7.33
CA LYS A 138 0.63 13.00 6.94
C LYS A 138 0.09 11.70 7.55
N ILE A 139 0.86 10.62 7.49
CA ILE A 139 0.50 9.32 8.06
C ILE A 139 0.26 9.45 9.57
N GLN A 140 1.18 10.07 10.30
CA GLN A 140 1.04 10.23 11.75
C GLN A 140 -0.14 11.12 12.14
N ARG A 141 -0.43 12.14 11.36
CA ARG A 141 -1.54 13.06 11.63
C ARG A 141 -2.91 12.44 11.38
N VAL A 142 -3.04 11.55 10.38
CA VAL A 142 -4.35 11.16 9.83
C VAL A 142 -4.69 9.70 10.09
N CYS A 143 -3.69 8.80 10.10
CA CYS A 143 -3.97 7.37 9.93
C CYS A 143 -4.11 6.60 11.24
N TRP A 144 -3.69 7.14 12.37
CA TRP A 144 -3.73 6.46 13.66
C TRP A 144 -5.08 6.70 14.38
N ASP A 145 -5.81 5.62 14.70
CA ASP A 145 -7.13 5.65 15.35
C ASP A 145 -7.08 5.38 16.88
N GLY A 146 -5.91 5.56 17.48
CA GLY A 146 -5.67 5.35 18.91
C GLY A 146 -5.08 3.98 19.24
N ASP A 147 -5.60 2.91 18.65
CA ASP A 147 -5.19 1.54 18.89
C ASP A 147 -4.59 0.84 17.66
N TRP A 148 -4.91 1.34 16.46
CA TRP A 148 -4.44 0.76 15.20
C TRP A 148 -4.48 1.79 14.07
N PHE A 149 -3.88 1.47 12.93
CA PHE A 149 -3.98 2.28 11.73
C PHE A 149 -5.29 1.98 10.99
N ILE A 150 -6.02 3.04 10.61
CA ILE A 150 -7.19 2.94 9.74
C ILE A 150 -6.79 2.37 8.39
N TRP A 151 -7.76 1.86 7.63
CA TRP A 151 -7.45 1.35 6.29
C TRP A 151 -7.50 2.40 5.20
N ALA A 152 -8.58 3.17 5.15
CA ALA A 152 -8.80 4.10 4.06
C ALA A 152 -9.76 5.21 4.44
N ILE A 153 -9.80 6.26 3.62
CA ILE A 153 -10.75 7.36 3.74
C ILE A 153 -11.44 7.53 2.39
N GLY A 154 -12.75 7.37 2.34
CA GLY A 154 -13.56 7.59 1.16
C GLY A 154 -13.53 9.06 0.70
N GLU A 155 -13.79 9.29 -0.57
CA GLU A 155 -13.89 10.64 -1.15
C GLU A 155 -14.97 11.49 -0.45
N ASP A 156 -16.01 10.85 0.08
CA ASP A 156 -17.07 11.45 0.89
C ASP A 156 -16.68 11.70 2.36
N GLY A 157 -15.49 11.24 2.77
CA GLY A 157 -14.98 11.34 4.14
C GLY A 157 -15.28 10.12 5.02
N THR A 158 -15.93 9.08 4.50
CA THR A 158 -16.12 7.81 5.23
C THR A 158 -14.77 7.19 5.59
N VAL A 159 -14.55 6.86 6.85
CA VAL A 159 -13.32 6.22 7.33
C VAL A 159 -13.54 4.71 7.43
N PHE A 160 -12.65 3.93 6.84
CA PHE A 160 -12.63 2.47 6.90
C PHE A 160 -11.52 2.00 7.84
N GLY A 161 -11.78 0.96 8.63
CA GLY A 161 -10.79 0.45 9.58
C GLY A 161 -10.74 1.24 10.89
N THR A 162 -11.88 1.72 11.38
CA THR A 162 -11.99 2.50 12.61
C THR A 162 -12.94 1.83 13.61
N HIS A 163 -12.68 2.04 14.91
CA HIS A 163 -13.54 1.57 15.98
C HIS A 163 -14.94 2.22 16.02
N ARG A 164 -15.17 3.26 15.22
CA ARG A 164 -16.45 3.99 15.15
C ARG A 164 -17.60 3.18 14.58
N TYR A 165 -17.30 2.13 13.82
CA TYR A 165 -18.31 1.28 13.17
C TYR A 165 -18.29 -0.11 13.79
N PRO A 166 -19.44 -0.84 13.78
CA PRO A 166 -19.51 -2.17 14.37
C PRO A 166 -18.86 -3.27 13.53
N GLU A 167 -18.53 -3.00 12.25
CA GLU A 167 -17.98 -3.96 11.29
C GLU A 167 -16.73 -3.36 10.62
N GLY A 168 -15.79 -4.21 10.20
CA GLY A 168 -14.58 -3.80 9.50
C GLY A 168 -13.70 -2.83 10.28
N GLN A 169 -13.50 -3.08 11.57
CA GLN A 169 -12.76 -2.18 12.45
C GLN A 169 -11.24 -2.28 12.24
N VAL A 170 -10.74 -3.50 12.12
CA VAL A 170 -9.31 -3.79 12.01
C VAL A 170 -9.03 -4.53 10.72
N TYR A 171 -7.95 -4.15 10.05
CA TYR A 171 -7.49 -4.81 8.82
C TYR A 171 -6.04 -5.23 8.96
N LEU A 172 -5.74 -6.48 8.60
CA LEU A 172 -4.39 -7.05 8.67
C LEU A 172 -3.40 -6.23 7.85
N ASN A 173 -3.77 -5.89 6.61
CA ASN A 173 -2.90 -5.21 5.65
C ASN A 173 -2.26 -3.95 6.24
N THR A 174 -3.05 -3.07 6.84
CA THR A 174 -2.52 -1.81 7.36
C THR A 174 -1.68 -1.99 8.60
N GLN A 175 -2.02 -2.93 9.48
CA GLN A 175 -1.21 -3.15 10.68
C GLN A 175 0.18 -3.68 10.34
N VAL A 176 0.24 -4.73 9.53
CA VAL A 176 1.52 -5.34 9.16
C VAL A 176 2.34 -4.44 8.23
N TRP A 177 1.71 -3.72 7.31
CA TRP A 177 2.44 -2.81 6.41
C TRP A 177 2.90 -1.52 7.08
N ALA A 178 2.23 -1.05 8.14
CA ALA A 178 2.75 0.01 8.99
C ALA A 178 4.10 -0.37 9.61
N VAL A 179 4.25 -1.65 10.00
CA VAL A 179 5.50 -2.19 10.53
C VAL A 179 6.53 -2.41 9.42
N ILE A 180 6.18 -3.13 8.35
CA ILE A 180 7.08 -3.46 7.22
C ILE A 180 7.65 -2.19 6.59
N SER A 181 6.82 -1.18 6.40
CA SER A 181 7.26 0.09 5.80
C SER A 181 8.07 0.97 6.77
N GLY A 182 8.05 0.69 8.07
CA GLY A 182 8.64 1.53 9.11
C GLY A 182 7.85 2.82 9.40
N ALA A 183 6.56 2.89 9.02
CA ALA A 183 5.69 4.03 9.31
C ALA A 183 5.30 4.09 10.80
N ALA A 184 5.15 2.94 11.44
CA ALA A 184 4.79 2.84 12.84
C ALA A 184 5.96 3.26 13.75
N THR A 185 5.70 4.13 14.72
CA THR A 185 6.60 4.35 15.86
C THR A 185 6.71 3.06 16.68
N THR A 186 7.74 2.93 17.53
CA THR A 186 7.90 1.73 18.37
C THR A 186 6.63 1.37 19.16
N PRO A 187 5.96 2.29 19.88
CA PRO A 187 4.72 1.97 20.58
C PRO A 187 3.58 1.57 19.62
N GLN A 188 3.47 2.22 18.45
CA GLN A 188 2.46 1.88 17.46
C GLN A 188 2.72 0.51 16.84
N ARG A 189 3.98 0.17 16.55
CA ARG A 189 4.38 -1.15 16.05
C ARG A 189 3.92 -2.25 17.01
N ASP A 190 4.29 -2.11 18.28
CA ASP A 190 3.96 -3.11 19.30
C ASP A 190 2.43 -3.25 19.42
N ARG A 191 1.69 -2.13 19.42
CA ARG A 191 0.23 -2.16 19.46
C ARG A 191 -0.40 -2.75 18.18
N CYS A 192 0.13 -2.47 17.00
CA CYS A 192 -0.32 -3.11 15.74
C CYS A 192 -0.18 -4.63 15.80
N LEU A 193 0.97 -5.13 16.24
CA LEU A 193 1.22 -6.57 16.32
C LEU A 193 0.35 -7.24 17.40
N ASP A 194 0.13 -6.58 18.53
CA ASP A 194 -0.81 -7.07 19.55
C ASP A 194 -2.25 -7.08 19.02
N THR A 195 -2.68 -6.04 18.32
CA THR A 195 -3.99 -5.98 17.68
C THR A 195 -4.18 -7.13 16.66
N VAL A 196 -3.17 -7.46 15.88
CA VAL A 196 -3.22 -8.62 14.96
C VAL A 196 -3.39 -9.91 15.75
N ARG A 197 -2.64 -10.11 16.83
CA ARG A 197 -2.76 -11.32 17.68
C ARG A 197 -4.10 -11.42 18.36
N GLU A 198 -4.61 -10.32 18.91
CA GLU A 198 -5.84 -10.28 19.71
C GLU A 198 -7.11 -10.37 18.85
N ARG A 199 -7.09 -9.77 17.65
CA ARG A 199 -8.30 -9.56 16.86
C ARG A 199 -8.36 -10.40 15.58
N LEU A 200 -7.22 -10.65 14.94
CA LEU A 200 -7.18 -11.27 13.61
C LEU A 200 -6.63 -12.69 13.61
N ALA A 201 -5.82 -13.07 14.60
CA ALA A 201 -5.24 -14.41 14.64
C ALA A 201 -6.28 -15.49 14.94
N THR A 202 -6.22 -16.56 14.19
CA THR A 202 -7.00 -17.78 14.35
C THR A 202 -6.07 -19.00 14.33
N GLU A 203 -6.60 -20.19 14.60
CA GLU A 203 -5.82 -21.43 14.46
C GLU A 203 -5.34 -21.72 13.01
N TRP A 204 -5.95 -21.07 12.01
CA TRP A 204 -5.67 -21.24 10.59
C TRP A 204 -4.82 -20.14 9.97
N GLY A 205 -4.56 -19.07 10.71
CA GLY A 205 -3.85 -17.87 10.25
C GLY A 205 -4.57 -16.59 10.64
N ALA A 206 -4.10 -15.47 10.15
CA ALA A 206 -4.70 -14.17 10.43
C ALA A 206 -5.78 -13.81 9.39
N ALA A 207 -6.98 -13.50 9.87
CA ALA A 207 -8.06 -12.96 9.05
C ALA A 207 -7.69 -11.56 8.53
N ILE A 208 -8.18 -11.19 7.35
CA ILE A 208 -7.84 -9.88 6.76
C ILE A 208 -8.59 -8.71 7.37
N CYS A 209 -9.74 -8.94 8.01
CA CYS A 209 -10.47 -7.91 8.76
C CYS A 209 -11.30 -8.52 9.90
N ASP A 210 -11.59 -7.70 10.91
CA ASP A 210 -12.45 -8.04 12.05
C ASP A 210 -13.19 -6.78 12.55
N PRO A 211 -14.47 -6.89 12.96
CA PRO A 211 -15.42 -7.97 12.62
C PRO A 211 -15.72 -8.00 11.10
N PRO A 212 -16.11 -9.15 10.54
CA PRO A 212 -16.55 -9.22 9.16
C PRO A 212 -17.84 -8.42 8.92
N PHE A 213 -18.14 -8.13 7.66
CA PHE A 213 -19.29 -7.37 7.24
C PHE A 213 -20.52 -8.27 7.07
N GLU A 214 -21.64 -7.90 7.70
CA GLU A 214 -22.94 -8.58 7.56
C GLU A 214 -24.08 -7.61 7.22
N LYS A 215 -24.06 -6.41 7.78
CA LYS A 215 -25.13 -5.42 7.71
C LYS A 215 -24.75 -4.15 6.95
N THR A 216 -23.48 -3.93 6.70
CA THR A 216 -23.01 -2.77 5.96
C THR A 216 -23.59 -2.75 4.54
N PRO A 217 -24.15 -1.63 4.06
CA PRO A 217 -24.71 -1.57 2.71
C PRO A 217 -23.68 -1.89 1.63
N VAL A 218 -24.06 -2.67 0.62
CA VAL A 218 -23.22 -3.02 -0.54
C VAL A 218 -22.66 -1.78 -1.26
N ALA A 219 -23.40 -0.67 -1.23
CA ALA A 219 -22.94 0.58 -1.80
C ALA A 219 -21.71 1.15 -1.08
N VAL A 220 -21.51 0.83 0.19
CA VAL A 220 -20.38 1.24 1.03
C VAL A 220 -19.24 0.22 0.94
N MET A 221 -19.56 -1.07 1.12
CA MET A 221 -18.56 -2.14 1.16
C MET A 221 -19.04 -3.38 0.41
N ARG A 222 -18.34 -3.74 -0.65
CA ARG A 222 -18.69 -4.93 -1.45
C ARG A 222 -18.40 -6.25 -0.73
N ALA A 223 -17.53 -6.25 0.25
CA ALA A 223 -17.18 -7.47 0.99
C ALA A 223 -18.40 -8.15 1.61
N VAL A 224 -19.46 -7.40 1.93
CA VAL A 224 -20.73 -7.94 2.44
C VAL A 224 -21.40 -8.96 1.50
N LEU A 225 -21.02 -9.01 0.22
CA LEU A 225 -21.49 -10.01 -0.73
C LEU A 225 -20.85 -11.40 -0.51
N PHE A 226 -19.82 -11.49 0.29
CA PHE A 226 -19.17 -12.74 0.66
C PHE A 226 -19.58 -13.14 2.06
N ASN A 227 -19.69 -14.43 2.30
CA ASN A 227 -19.95 -14.93 3.64
C ASN A 227 -18.83 -14.49 4.60
N PRO A 228 -19.15 -14.18 5.88
CA PRO A 228 -18.15 -13.95 6.90
C PRO A 228 -17.09 -15.05 6.93
N GLY A 229 -15.81 -14.68 7.02
CA GLY A 229 -14.67 -15.59 6.93
C GLY A 229 -14.27 -16.00 5.51
N SER A 230 -14.86 -15.39 4.47
CA SER A 230 -14.55 -15.68 3.06
C SER A 230 -14.03 -14.46 2.34
N LYS A 231 -13.00 -14.68 1.48
CA LYS A 231 -12.43 -13.63 0.63
C LYS A 231 -12.14 -12.35 1.43
N GLU A 232 -12.50 -11.18 0.86
CA GLU A 232 -12.28 -9.87 1.48
C GLU A 232 -13.20 -9.61 2.69
N ASN A 233 -14.08 -10.54 3.04
CA ASN A 233 -14.93 -10.46 4.23
C ASN A 233 -14.40 -11.32 5.39
N GLY A 234 -13.21 -11.01 5.86
CA GLY A 234 -12.58 -11.70 6.98
C GLY A 234 -11.91 -13.03 6.60
N GLY A 235 -11.71 -13.31 5.32
CA GLY A 235 -11.01 -14.51 4.86
C GLY A 235 -9.52 -14.51 5.21
N ILE A 236 -8.89 -15.69 5.12
CA ILE A 236 -7.45 -15.89 5.30
C ILE A 236 -6.81 -16.07 3.93
N PHE A 237 -5.92 -15.16 3.55
CA PHE A 237 -5.19 -15.21 2.29
C PHE A 237 -3.75 -15.67 2.53
N SER A 238 -3.27 -16.66 1.78
CA SER A 238 -1.95 -17.25 1.99
C SER A 238 -0.81 -16.22 1.95
N HIS A 239 -0.83 -15.30 0.98
CA HIS A 239 0.23 -14.30 0.85
C HIS A 239 0.20 -13.21 1.93
N THR A 240 -0.96 -12.89 2.51
CA THR A 240 -1.03 -11.91 3.61
C THR A 240 -0.42 -12.45 4.89
N GLN A 241 -0.39 -13.80 5.05
CA GLN A 241 0.32 -14.43 6.17
C GLN A 241 1.83 -14.17 6.10
N SER A 242 2.40 -14.16 4.89
CA SER A 242 3.81 -13.81 4.71
C SER A 242 4.10 -12.39 5.19
N TRP A 243 3.21 -11.45 4.97
CA TRP A 243 3.36 -10.08 5.49
C TRP A 243 3.29 -10.06 7.02
N ALA A 244 2.38 -10.83 7.62
CA ALA A 244 2.28 -10.91 9.08
C ALA A 244 3.53 -11.53 9.72
N VAL A 245 4.20 -12.46 9.02
CA VAL A 245 5.46 -13.05 9.48
C VAL A 245 6.64 -12.07 9.34
N LEU A 246 6.63 -11.24 8.28
CA LEU A 246 7.68 -10.26 8.02
C LEU A 246 7.62 -9.05 8.98
N ALA A 247 6.42 -8.71 9.46
CA ALA A 247 6.19 -7.63 10.40
C ALA A 247 6.66 -7.99 11.83
#